data_4b8d280ca61a1c81cfc5fdec39e8a1dc
#
_entry.id   4b8d280ca61a1c81cfc5fdec39e8a1dc
#
_cell.length_a   1.000
_cell.length_b   1.000
_cell.length_c   1.000
_cell.angle_alpha   90.00
_cell.angle_beta   90.00
_cell.angle_gamma   90.00
#
_symmetry.space_group_name_H-M   'P 1'
#
loop_
_entity.id
_entity.type
_entity.pdbx_description
1 polymer ?
#
loop_
_entity_poly.entity_id
_entity_poly.type
_entity_poly.pdbx_seq_one_letter_code
_entity_poly.pdbx_strand_id
1 'polypeptide(L)'
;MDPPGSDVGGSIADPLTAGSLFACRVLRDGMDTAPTRCTWPGATDALYLAYHDEEWGVPEYDSRALWEKLVLDGFQAGLAWITILRKREAFRAAFDDFDPEKVALYGEADRARLMADAGIVRSNAKIDAAIGGAKIFLEMRDNGEDFADFLWAFVDGKPVQNVWPGTGQVPVTSPEAEAMSKALKKRGFKFVGPVIVYAFMQATGMVNDHLEGCFRHGPVRAMAR
;
A
#
# COMPACT_ATOMS: atom_id res chain seq x y z
N MET A 1 30.91 -48.94 -58.50
CA MET A 1 30.10 -49.38 -59.66
C MET A 1 29.04 -48.33 -59.88
N ASP A 2 29.28 -47.43 -60.75
CA ASP A 2 28.32 -46.63 -61.48
C ASP A 2 27.77 -47.46 -62.64
N PRO A 3 26.85 -46.96 -63.41
CA PRO A 3 25.90 -45.87 -63.50
C PRO A 3 24.49 -46.36 -64.03
N PRO A 4 23.72 -45.73 -64.84
CA PRO A 4 23.49 -44.31 -65.24
C PRO A 4 22.01 -43.88 -65.09
N GLY A 5 21.64 -42.59 -65.08
CA GLY A 5 21.51 -41.74 -66.24
C GLY A 5 20.07 -41.46 -66.69
N SER A 6 19.86 -40.26 -67.03
CA SER A 6 19.14 -39.51 -68.07
C SER A 6 17.94 -38.74 -67.54
N ASP A 7 17.96 -37.40 -67.50
CA ASP A 7 17.85 -36.38 -68.56
C ASP A 7 16.48 -36.39 -69.28
N VAL A 8 15.84 -35.28 -69.23
CA VAL A 8 15.07 -34.42 -70.17
C VAL A 8 14.14 -33.52 -69.36
N GLY A 9 14.23 -32.19 -69.32
CA GLY A 9 14.12 -31.30 -70.43
C GLY A 9 12.68 -30.74 -70.54
N GLY A 10 12.47 -29.46 -70.26
CA GLY A 10 11.23 -28.80 -70.52
C GLY A 10 11.11 -27.42 -69.89
N SER A 11 11.72 -26.45 -70.55
CA SER A 11 11.42 -25.03 -70.41
C SER A 11 10.00 -24.75 -70.84
N ILE A 12 9.28 -23.80 -70.24
CA ILE A 12 8.57 -22.66 -70.90
C ILE A 12 7.89 -21.74 -69.86
N ALA A 13 8.25 -20.46 -69.94
CA ALA A 13 7.44 -19.24 -69.81
C ALA A 13 6.83 -18.83 -68.48
N ASP A 14 7.31 -17.68 -67.99
CA ASP A 14 6.54 -16.65 -67.31
C ASP A 14 5.33 -16.16 -68.12
N PRO A 15 4.27 -15.67 -67.41
CA PRO A 15 4.16 -14.23 -67.33
C PRO A 15 3.60 -13.66 -66.02
N LEU A 16 4.23 -12.58 -65.58
CA LEU A 16 3.66 -11.37 -65.02
C LEU A 16 2.16 -11.36 -64.69
N THR A 17 1.78 -11.16 -63.43
CA THR A 17 0.81 -10.11 -63.04
C THR A 17 0.90 -9.81 -61.57
N ALA A 18 1.28 -8.62 -61.32
CA ALA A 18 0.68 -7.56 -60.54
C ALA A 18 0.00 -7.94 -59.20
N GLY A 19 0.54 -7.36 -58.14
CA GLY A 19 -0.29 -6.68 -57.19
C GLY A 19 -0.65 -7.44 -55.91
N SER A 20 -0.01 -7.16 -54.87
CA SER A 20 -0.56 -6.51 -53.73
C SER A 20 0.45 -6.55 -52.59
N LEU A 21 1.19 -5.48 -52.51
CA LEU A 21 1.88 -5.10 -51.27
C LEU A 21 0.82 -4.82 -50.21
N PHE A 22 0.32 -5.83 -49.53
CA PHE A 22 -0.25 -5.65 -48.19
C PHE A 22 0.90 -5.48 -47.25
N ALA A 23 1.42 -4.25 -47.20
CA ALA A 23 2.21 -3.77 -46.08
C ALA A 23 1.32 -3.92 -44.85
N CYS A 24 1.60 -4.96 -44.06
CA CYS A 24 1.11 -5.07 -42.71
C CYS A 24 1.70 -3.90 -41.94
N ARG A 25 0.97 -2.80 -41.94
CA ARG A 25 1.22 -1.63 -41.11
C ARG A 25 0.95 -2.07 -39.69
N VAL A 26 1.99 -2.64 -39.08
CA VAL A 26 2.01 -2.80 -37.62
C VAL A 26 1.94 -1.39 -37.06
N LEU A 27 0.74 -1.03 -36.65
CA LEU A 27 0.50 0.15 -35.83
C LEU A 27 1.29 -0.05 -34.54
N ARG A 28 2.48 0.52 -34.49
CA ARG A 28 3.20 0.80 -33.25
C ARG A 28 2.53 2.01 -32.60
N ASP A 29 1.31 1.86 -32.16
CA ASP A 29 0.64 2.80 -31.26
C ASP A 29 0.57 2.16 -29.89
N GLY A 30 1.67 2.24 -29.19
CA GLY A 30 1.84 1.96 -27.81
C GLY A 30 3.04 2.75 -27.33
N MET A 31 2.92 4.07 -27.33
CA MET A 31 3.77 4.86 -26.43
C MET A 31 3.41 4.43 -25.04
N ASP A 32 4.31 3.65 -24.45
CA ASP A 32 4.26 3.22 -23.05
C ASP A 32 4.44 4.49 -22.20
N THR A 33 3.39 5.30 -22.13
CA THR A 33 3.37 6.47 -21.26
C THR A 33 3.26 5.96 -19.85
N ALA A 34 4.27 6.22 -19.04
CA ALA A 34 4.23 5.87 -17.62
C ALA A 34 2.88 6.30 -17.03
N PRO A 35 2.25 5.45 -16.18
CA PRO A 35 0.93 5.74 -15.64
C PRO A 35 0.95 7.02 -14.83
N THR A 36 -0.10 7.85 -14.97
CA THR A 36 -0.26 9.05 -14.16
C THR A 36 -0.50 8.66 -12.71
N ARG A 37 0.32 9.17 -11.80
CA ARG A 37 0.26 8.90 -10.35
C ARG A 37 -0.07 10.17 -9.56
N CYS A 38 -0.45 9.97 -8.30
CA CYS A 38 -0.37 11.05 -7.32
C CYS A 38 1.08 11.58 -7.25
N THR A 39 1.25 12.84 -6.87
CA THR A 39 2.58 13.49 -6.91
C THR A 39 3.42 13.25 -5.65
N TRP A 40 2.79 12.79 -4.55
CA TRP A 40 3.44 12.64 -3.26
C TRP A 40 4.55 11.56 -3.18
N PRO A 41 4.50 10.41 -3.92
CA PRO A 41 5.58 9.42 -3.86
C PRO A 41 6.84 9.88 -4.60
N GLY A 42 6.77 10.99 -5.34
CA GLY A 42 7.84 11.40 -6.25
C GLY A 42 7.93 10.50 -7.48
N ALA A 43 8.97 10.67 -8.29
CA ALA A 43 9.10 9.99 -9.57
C ALA A 43 10.22 8.94 -9.62
N THR A 44 11.03 8.79 -8.57
CA THR A 44 12.32 8.08 -8.66
C THR A 44 12.53 6.96 -7.62
N ASP A 45 11.82 6.96 -6.51
CA ASP A 45 11.97 5.93 -5.48
C ASP A 45 11.06 4.72 -5.81
N ALA A 46 11.68 3.63 -6.29
CA ALA A 46 10.94 2.45 -6.72
C ALA A 46 10.09 1.82 -5.59
N LEU A 47 10.59 1.82 -4.35
CA LEU A 47 9.85 1.31 -3.20
C LEU A 47 8.61 2.17 -2.90
N TYR A 48 8.77 3.48 -3.01
CA TYR A 48 7.67 4.40 -2.73
C TYR A 48 6.61 4.36 -3.85
N LEU A 49 7.06 4.20 -5.11
CA LEU A 49 6.15 4.00 -6.24
C LEU A 49 5.39 2.67 -6.13
N ALA A 50 6.06 1.58 -5.78
CA ALA A 50 5.40 0.29 -5.56
C ALA A 50 4.36 0.38 -4.43
N TYR A 51 4.69 1.03 -3.31
CA TYR A 51 3.75 1.26 -2.22
C TYR A 51 2.50 2.04 -2.68
N HIS A 52 2.68 3.10 -3.47
CA HIS A 52 1.55 3.86 -4.04
C HIS A 52 0.72 3.00 -5.00
N ASP A 53 1.38 2.22 -5.85
CA ASP A 53 0.73 1.49 -6.94
C ASP A 53 -0.01 0.23 -6.45
N GLU A 54 0.44 -0.37 -5.36
CA GLU A 54 -0.01 -1.70 -4.94
C GLU A 54 -0.72 -1.71 -3.59
N GLU A 55 -0.31 -0.84 -2.64
CA GLU A 55 -0.77 -0.92 -1.25
C GLU A 55 -1.64 0.29 -0.84
N TRP A 56 -1.19 1.51 -1.09
CA TRP A 56 -1.85 2.71 -0.58
C TRP A 56 -3.26 2.87 -1.15
N GLY A 57 -4.24 3.02 -0.26
CA GLY A 57 -5.65 3.17 -0.59
C GLY A 57 -6.40 1.85 -0.80
N VAL A 58 -5.70 0.70 -0.77
CA VAL A 58 -6.36 -0.62 -0.84
C VAL A 58 -7.08 -0.91 0.49
N PRO A 59 -8.40 -1.23 0.46
CA PRO A 59 -9.14 -1.52 1.69
C PRO A 59 -8.60 -2.74 2.43
N GLU A 60 -8.19 -2.53 3.67
CA GLU A 60 -7.71 -3.57 4.58
C GLU A 60 -8.77 -3.84 5.66
N TYR A 61 -9.09 -5.12 5.89
CA TYR A 61 -10.10 -5.55 6.85
C TYR A 61 -9.56 -6.55 7.89
N ASP A 62 -8.28 -6.93 7.80
CA ASP A 62 -7.66 -7.77 8.80
C ASP A 62 -7.25 -6.94 10.02
N SER A 63 -7.77 -7.32 11.19
CA SER A 63 -7.54 -6.60 12.45
C SER A 63 -6.07 -6.50 12.82
N ARG A 64 -5.26 -7.54 12.55
CA ARG A 64 -3.83 -7.54 12.86
C ARG A 64 -3.06 -6.65 11.88
N ALA A 65 -3.38 -6.70 10.59
CA ALA A 65 -2.76 -5.84 9.58
C ALA A 65 -3.06 -4.36 9.86
N LEU A 66 -4.30 -4.04 10.24
CA LEU A 66 -4.69 -2.70 10.66
C LEU A 66 -3.94 -2.24 11.92
N TRP A 67 -3.74 -3.13 12.89
CA TRP A 67 -2.96 -2.80 14.09
C TRP A 67 -1.47 -2.58 13.76
N GLU A 68 -0.84 -3.45 12.94
CA GLU A 68 0.52 -3.24 12.43
C GLU A 68 0.65 -1.87 11.78
N LYS A 69 -0.29 -1.54 10.89
CA LYS A 69 -0.25 -0.25 10.17
C LYS A 69 -0.40 0.93 11.12
N LEU A 70 -1.30 0.85 12.11
CA LEU A 70 -1.48 1.91 13.11
C LEU A 70 -0.23 2.13 13.95
N VAL A 71 0.47 1.08 14.34
CA VAL A 71 1.75 1.16 15.06
C VAL A 71 2.82 1.81 14.19
N LEU A 72 2.95 1.39 12.92
CA LEU A 72 3.92 1.96 11.98
C LEU A 72 3.66 3.46 11.72
N ASP A 73 2.41 3.88 11.59
CA ASP A 73 2.03 5.29 11.47
C ASP A 73 2.33 6.08 12.77
N GLY A 74 2.16 5.46 13.92
CA GLY A 74 2.61 6.02 15.18
C GLY A 74 4.13 6.23 15.23
N PHE A 75 4.90 5.27 14.71
CA PHE A 75 6.36 5.42 14.56
C PHE A 75 6.76 6.48 13.54
N GLN A 76 5.93 6.72 12.53
CA GLN A 76 6.15 7.78 11.54
C GLN A 76 6.05 9.18 12.15
N ALA A 77 5.33 9.40 13.25
CA ALA A 77 5.12 10.73 13.82
C ALA A 77 6.42 11.54 13.89
N GLY A 78 6.46 12.67 13.17
CA GLY A 78 7.65 13.54 13.03
C GLY A 78 8.66 13.09 11.97
N LEU A 79 8.36 12.08 11.15
CA LEU A 79 9.22 11.54 10.10
C LEU A 79 8.47 11.46 8.76
N ALA A 80 9.20 11.31 7.66
CA ALA A 80 8.60 10.98 6.37
C ALA A 80 8.23 9.49 6.31
N TRP A 81 7.08 9.15 5.68
CA TRP A 81 6.61 7.77 5.56
C TRP A 81 7.65 6.85 4.91
N ILE A 82 8.36 7.31 3.88
CA ILE A 82 9.41 6.51 3.23
C ILE A 82 10.47 6.00 4.20
N THR A 83 10.73 6.71 5.29
CA THR A 83 11.68 6.27 6.34
C THR A 83 11.16 5.01 7.06
N ILE A 84 9.86 4.98 7.35
CA ILE A 84 9.21 3.81 7.97
C ILE A 84 9.10 2.67 6.94
N LEU A 85 8.69 2.98 5.74
CA LEU A 85 8.53 2.00 4.67
C LEU A 85 9.82 1.21 4.41
N ARG A 86 10.96 1.89 4.36
CA ARG A 86 12.30 1.26 4.20
C ARG A 86 12.69 0.39 5.40
N LYS A 87 12.12 0.64 6.56
CA LYS A 87 12.41 -0.09 7.81
C LYS A 87 11.32 -1.13 8.14
N ARG A 88 10.27 -1.25 7.34
CA ARG A 88 9.09 -2.07 7.63
C ARG A 88 9.44 -3.52 7.97
N GLU A 89 10.31 -4.15 7.18
CA GLU A 89 10.74 -5.53 7.44
C GLU A 89 11.56 -5.66 8.73
N ALA A 90 12.38 -4.68 9.04
CA ALA A 90 13.11 -4.64 10.32
C ALA A 90 12.13 -4.44 11.50
N PHE A 91 11.09 -3.62 11.33
CA PHE A 91 10.04 -3.49 12.32
C PHE A 91 9.29 -4.81 12.54
N ARG A 92 8.92 -5.53 11.47
CA ARG A 92 8.29 -6.86 11.57
C ARG A 92 9.16 -7.83 12.34
N ALA A 93 10.43 -7.95 11.97
CA ALA A 93 11.37 -8.81 12.68
C ALA A 93 11.56 -8.41 14.16
N ALA A 94 11.62 -7.09 14.45
CA ALA A 94 11.83 -6.58 15.81
C ALA A 94 10.61 -6.75 16.72
N PHE A 95 9.38 -6.72 16.15
CA PHE A 95 8.11 -6.80 16.86
C PHE A 95 7.38 -8.15 16.66
N ASP A 96 8.10 -9.24 16.39
CA ASP A 96 7.55 -10.58 16.20
C ASP A 96 6.38 -10.61 15.19
N ASP A 97 6.58 -10.03 14.01
CA ASP A 97 5.58 -9.85 12.94
C ASP A 97 4.29 -9.15 13.43
N PHE A 98 4.43 -8.25 14.38
CA PHE A 98 3.30 -7.59 15.03
C PHE A 98 2.25 -8.57 15.56
N ASP A 99 2.70 -9.65 16.17
CA ASP A 99 1.86 -10.56 16.93
C ASP A 99 1.45 -9.88 18.25
N PRO A 100 0.18 -9.50 18.45
CA PRO A 100 -0.22 -8.74 19.61
C PRO A 100 -0.06 -9.55 20.91
N GLU A 101 -0.17 -10.89 20.85
CA GLU A 101 0.02 -11.76 22.03
C GLU A 101 1.47 -11.72 22.51
N LYS A 102 2.43 -11.68 21.59
CA LYS A 102 3.84 -11.58 21.96
C LYS A 102 4.21 -10.17 22.40
N VAL A 103 3.81 -9.16 21.61
CA VAL A 103 4.15 -7.76 21.88
C VAL A 103 3.57 -7.28 23.22
N ALA A 104 2.37 -7.74 23.60
CA ALA A 104 1.76 -7.40 24.90
C ALA A 104 2.58 -7.90 26.11
N LEU A 105 3.40 -8.94 25.90
CA LEU A 105 4.25 -9.53 26.94
C LEU A 105 5.64 -8.90 27.04
N TYR A 106 6.00 -7.99 26.14
CA TYR A 106 7.30 -7.35 26.14
C TYR A 106 7.59 -6.64 27.47
N GLY A 107 8.76 -6.95 28.05
CA GLY A 107 9.27 -6.39 29.28
C GLY A 107 10.47 -5.46 29.07
N GLU A 108 11.23 -5.25 30.13
CA GLU A 108 12.40 -4.34 30.12
C GLU A 108 13.50 -4.85 29.18
N ALA A 109 13.71 -6.17 29.11
CA ALA A 109 14.70 -6.77 28.21
C ALA A 109 14.34 -6.52 26.73
N ASP A 110 13.05 -6.59 26.37
CA ASP A 110 12.59 -6.30 25.01
C ASP A 110 12.72 -4.82 24.67
N ARG A 111 12.40 -3.92 25.62
CA ARG A 111 12.63 -2.48 25.44
C ARG A 111 14.10 -2.18 25.18
N ALA A 112 15.01 -2.78 25.95
CA ALA A 112 16.45 -2.63 25.77
C ALA A 112 16.90 -3.15 24.40
N ARG A 113 16.40 -4.32 23.97
CA ARG A 113 16.63 -4.91 22.66
C ARG A 113 16.19 -3.98 21.54
N LEU A 114 14.95 -3.49 21.60
CA LEU A 114 14.38 -2.58 20.61
C LEU A 114 15.09 -1.22 20.57
N MET A 115 15.52 -0.70 21.70
CA MET A 115 16.31 0.54 21.76
C MET A 115 17.74 0.37 21.23
N ALA A 116 18.27 -0.84 21.21
CA ALA A 116 19.57 -1.16 20.60
C ALA A 116 19.48 -1.40 19.09
N ASP A 117 18.28 -1.70 18.55
CA ASP A 117 18.10 -2.03 17.14
C ASP A 117 18.10 -0.78 16.24
N ALA A 118 19.16 -0.63 15.43
CA ALA A 118 19.25 0.44 14.43
C ALA A 118 18.31 0.21 13.21
N GLY A 119 17.76 -0.98 13.05
CA GLY A 119 16.79 -1.31 12.01
C GLY A 119 15.46 -0.56 12.17
N ILE A 120 15.09 -0.19 13.38
CA ILE A 120 13.86 0.52 13.68
C ILE A 120 14.07 1.99 14.07
N VAL A 121 13.00 2.72 14.30
CA VAL A 121 13.04 4.05 14.94
C VAL A 121 13.10 3.87 16.46
N ARG A 122 14.23 4.21 17.06
CA ARG A 122 14.49 4.03 18.50
C ARG A 122 13.85 5.14 19.30
N SER A 123 12.76 4.83 19.99
CA SER A 123 12.03 5.77 20.86
C SER A 123 11.30 5.00 21.95
N ASN A 124 11.70 5.17 23.21
CA ASN A 124 11.02 4.54 24.34
C ASN A 124 9.51 4.80 24.33
N ALA A 125 9.11 6.06 24.11
CA ALA A 125 7.69 6.43 24.13
C ALA A 125 6.88 5.72 23.03
N LYS A 126 7.46 5.51 21.83
CA LYS A 126 6.80 4.81 20.72
C LYS A 126 6.79 3.29 20.92
N ILE A 127 7.85 2.73 21.49
CA ILE A 127 7.92 1.31 21.89
C ILE A 127 6.88 1.03 22.96
N ASP A 128 6.81 1.85 24.02
CA ASP A 128 5.80 1.71 25.07
C ASP A 128 4.37 1.87 24.53
N ALA A 129 4.18 2.74 23.55
CA ALA A 129 2.90 2.90 22.87
C ALA A 129 2.48 1.64 22.08
N ALA A 130 3.43 0.98 21.41
CA ALA A 130 3.18 -0.27 20.71
C ALA A 130 2.81 -1.40 21.69
N ILE A 131 3.58 -1.55 22.79
CA ILE A 131 3.31 -2.53 23.84
C ILE A 131 1.93 -2.29 24.47
N GLY A 132 1.62 -1.03 24.82
CA GLY A 132 0.32 -0.65 25.35
C GLY A 132 -0.82 -0.88 24.37
N GLY A 133 -0.58 -0.58 23.09
CA GLY A 133 -1.54 -0.82 22.00
C GLY A 133 -1.86 -2.30 21.80
N ALA A 134 -0.86 -3.19 21.91
CA ALA A 134 -1.07 -4.65 21.86
C ALA A 134 -1.99 -5.12 23.00
N LYS A 135 -1.79 -4.62 24.21
CA LYS A 135 -2.65 -4.97 25.37
C LYS A 135 -4.08 -4.51 25.15
N ILE A 136 -4.28 -3.30 24.65
CA ILE A 136 -5.61 -2.77 24.33
C ILE A 136 -6.27 -3.60 23.23
N PHE A 137 -5.54 -3.97 22.18
CA PHE A 137 -6.03 -4.82 21.09
C PHE A 137 -6.55 -6.16 21.63
N LEU A 138 -5.78 -6.80 22.51
CA LEU A 138 -6.18 -8.07 23.13
C LEU A 138 -7.38 -7.89 24.06
N GLU A 139 -7.44 -6.83 24.85
CA GLU A 139 -8.58 -6.51 25.71
C GLU A 139 -9.87 -6.33 24.90
N MET A 140 -9.78 -5.64 23.73
CA MET A 140 -10.93 -5.51 22.82
C MET A 140 -11.40 -6.88 22.33
N ARG A 141 -10.48 -7.71 21.83
CA ARG A 141 -10.78 -9.07 21.37
C ARG A 141 -11.43 -9.92 22.46
N ASP A 142 -10.87 -9.91 23.66
CA ASP A 142 -11.35 -10.71 24.80
C ASP A 142 -12.74 -10.24 25.29
N ASN A 143 -13.08 -8.97 25.03
CA ASN A 143 -14.43 -8.43 25.24
C ASN A 143 -15.39 -8.67 24.05
N GLY A 144 -14.96 -9.40 23.03
CA GLY A 144 -15.76 -9.70 21.83
C GLY A 144 -15.85 -8.55 20.82
N GLU A 145 -14.96 -7.54 20.93
CA GLU A 145 -14.87 -6.45 19.97
C GLU A 145 -13.81 -6.76 18.92
N ASP A 146 -14.16 -6.70 17.64
CA ASP A 146 -13.18 -6.79 16.56
C ASP A 146 -12.56 -5.42 16.28
N PHE A 147 -11.24 -5.38 16.12
CA PHE A 147 -10.51 -4.12 15.92
C PHE A 147 -10.78 -3.50 14.56
N ALA A 148 -10.94 -4.31 13.51
CA ALA A 148 -11.29 -3.82 12.19
C ALA A 148 -12.70 -3.24 12.19
N ASP A 149 -13.68 -3.96 12.75
CA ASP A 149 -15.06 -3.48 12.85
C ASP A 149 -15.12 -2.15 13.62
N PHE A 150 -14.37 -2.03 14.72
CA PHE A 150 -14.28 -0.78 15.49
C PHE A 150 -13.75 0.37 14.65
N LEU A 151 -12.72 0.16 13.83
CA LEU A 151 -12.14 1.21 12.99
C LEU A 151 -13.03 1.55 11.79
N TRP A 152 -13.58 0.53 11.12
CA TRP A 152 -14.43 0.73 9.95
C TRP A 152 -15.77 1.38 10.29
N ALA A 153 -16.24 1.29 11.54
CA ALA A 153 -17.46 1.95 11.98
C ALA A 153 -17.41 3.49 11.81
N PHE A 154 -16.22 4.11 11.79
CA PHE A 154 -16.08 5.56 11.58
C PHE A 154 -16.33 6.02 10.14
N VAL A 155 -16.43 5.09 9.21
CA VAL A 155 -16.75 5.33 7.79
C VAL A 155 -17.92 4.45 7.34
N ASP A 156 -18.83 4.08 8.27
CA ASP A 156 -20.03 3.26 8.02
C ASP A 156 -19.70 1.92 7.32
N GLY A 157 -18.52 1.35 7.58
CA GLY A 157 -18.04 0.09 7.02
C GLY A 157 -17.65 0.15 5.53
N LYS A 158 -17.58 1.32 4.92
CA LYS A 158 -17.33 1.50 3.48
C LYS A 158 -16.29 2.58 3.23
N PRO A 159 -15.39 2.39 2.23
CA PRO A 159 -14.44 3.42 1.83
C PRO A 159 -15.12 4.73 1.41
N VAL A 160 -14.73 5.84 2.02
CA VAL A 160 -15.11 7.18 1.57
C VAL A 160 -14.43 7.46 0.24
N GLN A 161 -15.21 7.85 -0.77
CA GLN A 161 -14.70 8.13 -2.12
C GLN A 161 -14.55 9.62 -2.33
N ASN A 162 -13.32 10.12 -2.27
CA ASN A 162 -13.01 11.52 -2.54
C ASN A 162 -12.62 11.73 -4.01
N VAL A 163 -12.76 12.96 -4.49
CA VAL A 163 -12.36 13.38 -5.84
C VAL A 163 -11.53 14.65 -5.70
N TRP A 164 -10.22 14.49 -5.80
CA TRP A 164 -9.27 15.60 -5.67
C TRP A 164 -8.60 15.87 -7.01
N PRO A 165 -8.78 17.06 -7.60
CA PRO A 165 -8.13 17.42 -8.86
C PRO A 165 -6.62 17.67 -8.70
N GLY A 166 -6.14 17.91 -7.47
CA GLY A 166 -4.71 18.12 -7.19
C GLY A 166 -4.34 17.91 -5.73
N THR A 167 -3.08 17.60 -5.49
CA THR A 167 -2.55 17.26 -4.15
C THR A 167 -2.78 18.37 -3.10
N GLY A 168 -2.73 19.64 -3.50
CA GLY A 168 -2.95 20.76 -2.58
C GLY A 168 -4.38 20.88 -2.04
N GLN A 169 -5.31 20.07 -2.53
CA GLN A 169 -6.71 20.04 -2.08
C GLN A 169 -7.00 18.86 -1.14
N VAL A 170 -6.09 17.89 -1.06
CA VAL A 170 -6.22 16.77 -0.13
C VAL A 170 -6.04 17.32 1.30
N PRO A 171 -7.04 17.13 2.20
CA PRO A 171 -6.95 17.63 3.55
C PRO A 171 -5.92 16.84 4.37
N VAL A 172 -5.52 17.38 5.50
CA VAL A 172 -4.63 16.70 6.45
C VAL A 172 -5.37 15.97 7.57
N THR A 173 -6.69 16.13 7.64
CA THR A 173 -7.61 15.46 8.58
C THR A 173 -9.04 15.52 8.05
N SER A 174 -9.95 14.77 8.66
CA SER A 174 -11.39 14.80 8.39
C SER A 174 -12.18 14.66 9.70
N PRO A 175 -13.50 14.94 9.71
CA PRO A 175 -14.34 14.69 10.88
C PRO A 175 -14.29 13.24 11.37
N GLU A 176 -14.23 12.27 10.46
CA GLU A 176 -14.12 10.84 10.77
C GLU A 176 -12.78 10.52 11.42
N ALA A 177 -11.68 11.08 10.90
CA ALA A 177 -10.34 10.92 11.48
C ALA A 177 -10.25 11.55 12.88
N GLU A 178 -10.87 12.69 13.09
CA GLU A 178 -10.94 13.34 14.42
C GLU A 178 -11.75 12.50 15.41
N ALA A 179 -12.87 11.95 14.99
CA ALA A 179 -13.72 11.08 15.80
C ALA A 179 -12.98 9.78 16.16
N MET A 180 -12.35 9.12 15.18
CA MET A 180 -11.55 7.92 15.38
C MET A 180 -10.35 8.20 16.30
N SER A 181 -9.61 9.27 16.07
CA SER A 181 -8.51 9.70 16.93
C SER A 181 -8.94 9.87 18.39
N LYS A 182 -10.09 10.52 18.62
CA LYS A 182 -10.66 10.70 19.96
C LYS A 182 -11.02 9.38 20.61
N ALA A 183 -11.63 8.46 19.85
CA ALA A 183 -12.03 7.14 20.34
C ALA A 183 -10.81 6.26 20.67
N LEU A 184 -9.80 6.24 19.79
CA LEU A 184 -8.54 5.53 20.03
C LEU A 184 -7.83 6.04 21.28
N LYS A 185 -7.73 7.38 21.45
CA LYS A 185 -7.15 7.98 22.66
C LYS A 185 -7.92 7.61 23.92
N LYS A 186 -9.25 7.59 23.86
CA LYS A 186 -10.12 7.19 24.99
C LYS A 186 -9.85 5.74 25.44
N ARG A 187 -9.50 4.85 24.51
CA ARG A 187 -9.09 3.46 24.80
C ARG A 187 -7.65 3.35 25.30
N GLY A 188 -6.87 4.42 25.23
CA GLY A 188 -5.48 4.45 25.72
C GLY A 188 -4.41 4.36 24.64
N PHE A 189 -4.76 4.21 23.37
CA PHE A 189 -3.79 4.26 22.27
C PHE A 189 -3.03 5.59 22.26
N LYS A 190 -1.75 5.52 21.93
CA LYS A 190 -0.84 6.67 21.84
C LYS A 190 -0.40 6.88 20.40
N PHE A 191 0.10 8.09 20.09
CA PHE A 191 0.52 8.50 18.75
C PHE A 191 -0.57 8.33 17.68
N VAL A 192 -1.82 8.53 18.08
CA VAL A 192 -3.02 8.47 17.23
C VAL A 192 -3.67 9.86 17.10
N GLY A 193 -2.87 10.89 16.83
CA GLY A 193 -3.38 12.23 16.51
C GLY A 193 -4.20 12.23 15.21
N PRO A 194 -5.11 13.21 15.00
CA PRO A 194 -6.03 13.19 13.86
C PRO A 194 -5.31 13.18 12.51
N VAL A 195 -4.19 13.86 12.37
CA VAL A 195 -3.36 13.84 11.15
C VAL A 195 -2.76 12.45 10.89
N ILE A 196 -2.30 11.76 11.94
CA ILE A 196 -1.76 10.39 11.84
C ILE A 196 -2.89 9.42 11.49
N VAL A 197 -4.04 9.56 12.15
CA VAL A 197 -5.21 8.73 11.89
C VAL A 197 -5.74 8.94 10.47
N TYR A 198 -5.73 10.17 9.96
CA TYR A 198 -6.13 10.41 8.57
C TYR A 198 -5.17 9.75 7.58
N ALA A 199 -3.86 9.86 7.80
CA ALA A 199 -2.87 9.16 6.98
C ALA A 199 -3.03 7.62 7.05
N PHE A 200 -3.37 7.10 8.22
CA PHE A 200 -3.74 5.70 8.41
C PHE A 200 -4.99 5.32 7.60
N MET A 201 -6.05 6.12 7.64
CA MET A 201 -7.28 5.89 6.87
C MET A 201 -7.03 5.92 5.35
N GLN A 202 -6.18 6.84 4.88
CA GLN A 202 -5.73 6.86 3.48
C GLN A 202 -4.98 5.58 3.10
N ALA A 203 -4.04 5.16 3.92
CA ALA A 203 -3.19 4.02 3.64
C ALA A 203 -3.94 2.68 3.65
N THR A 204 -4.94 2.55 4.53
CA THR A 204 -5.77 1.33 4.71
C THR A 204 -7.04 1.34 3.89
N GLY A 205 -7.20 2.30 2.99
CA GLY A 205 -8.33 2.37 2.06
C GLY A 205 -9.67 2.73 2.70
N MET A 206 -9.68 3.21 3.96
CA MET A 206 -10.90 3.77 4.57
C MET A 206 -11.32 5.07 3.87
N VAL A 207 -10.37 5.78 3.27
CA VAL A 207 -10.62 6.87 2.33
C VAL A 207 -9.81 6.66 1.06
N ASN A 208 -10.44 6.85 -0.10
CA ASN A 208 -9.77 6.84 -1.38
C ASN A 208 -9.36 8.27 -1.73
N ASP A 209 -8.12 8.61 -1.47
CA ASP A 209 -7.52 9.92 -1.75
C ASP A 209 -6.52 9.92 -2.92
N HIS A 210 -6.58 8.88 -3.75
CA HIS A 210 -5.93 8.97 -5.05
C HIS A 210 -6.51 10.15 -5.83
N LEU A 211 -5.65 10.96 -6.45
CA LEU A 211 -6.11 12.07 -7.29
C LEU A 211 -6.97 11.56 -8.44
N GLU A 212 -7.94 12.37 -8.89
CA GLU A 212 -8.85 12.00 -9.99
C GLU A 212 -8.12 11.51 -11.25
N GLY A 213 -6.99 12.15 -11.59
CA GLY A 213 -6.14 11.75 -12.71
C GLY A 213 -5.21 10.56 -12.44
N CYS A 214 -5.17 10.04 -11.22
CA CYS A 214 -4.32 8.91 -10.87
C CYS A 214 -4.89 7.59 -11.40
N PHE A 215 -4.05 6.76 -12.03
CA PHE A 215 -4.48 5.46 -12.55
C PHE A 215 -5.05 4.53 -11.47
N ARG A 216 -4.72 4.74 -10.20
CA ARG A 216 -5.22 3.95 -9.06
C ARG A 216 -6.59 4.38 -8.57
N HIS A 217 -7.06 5.61 -8.84
CA HIS A 217 -8.33 6.13 -8.33
C HIS A 217 -9.53 5.23 -8.66
N GLY A 218 -9.69 4.88 -9.93
CA GLY A 218 -10.78 4.00 -10.39
C GLY A 218 -10.69 2.57 -9.86
N PRO A 219 -9.54 1.87 -10.00
CA PRO A 219 -9.35 0.54 -9.43
C PRO A 219 -9.61 0.45 -7.93
N VAL A 220 -9.08 1.39 -7.13
CA VAL A 220 -9.31 1.40 -5.66
C VAL A 220 -10.79 1.64 -5.35
N ARG A 221 -11.46 2.55 -6.08
CA ARG A 221 -12.90 2.76 -5.95
C ARG A 221 -13.71 1.47 -6.20
N ALA A 222 -13.28 0.66 -7.14
CA ALA A 222 -13.94 -0.60 -7.48
C ALA A 222 -13.74 -1.71 -6.43
N MET A 223 -12.78 -1.55 -5.48
CA MET A 223 -12.55 -2.48 -4.37
C MET A 223 -13.48 -2.23 -3.18
N ALA A 224 -14.23 -1.13 -3.15
CA ALA A 224 -15.21 -0.85 -2.10
C ALA A 224 -16.29 -1.94 -2.07
N ARG A 225 -16.50 -2.54 -0.89
CA ARG A 225 -17.52 -3.57 -0.64
C ARG A 225 -18.88 -2.96 -0.35
#